data_60befb51c131ab4207d8597780442e33
#
_entry.id   60befb51c131ab4207d8597780442e33
#
_cell.length_a   1.000
_cell.length_b   1.000
_cell.length_c   1.000
_cell.angle_alpha   90.00
_cell.angle_beta   90.00
_cell.angle_gamma   90.00
#
_symmetry.space_group_name_H-M   'P 1'
#
loop_
_entity.id
_entity.type
_entity.pdbx_description
1 polymer ?
#
loop_
_entity_poly.entity_id
_entity_poly.type
_entity_poly.pdbx_seq_one_letter_code
_entity_poly.pdbx_strand_id
1 'polypeptide(L)'
;MRIWWQSSTSIHTKELTDYREALTRHLNSVKRSDTVVSVNGVEEGSLDLHFNSTVALNSFAPGGVLDKLIQADREGYDGVAVGCFLDPALQEARELINLPISGLAETSLHMACMMGSRFSGVAFCDKQAQYYDAIVRKYGLESRAVPFASLGIDLEEVQKGFSDPGKIMGPFRKCLKQLAQSGAEVILPACGCVNTIVVREKITEMEGLLILDINALLLKVTEAMADFYKLTGVSRSRTLLYQKPTAENIKKILKVYKFKSA
;
A
#
# COMPACT_ATOMS: atom_id res chain seq x y z
N MET A 1 -3.69 -19.78 -6.20
CA MET A 1 -3.77 -18.83 -5.08
C MET A 1 -4.60 -17.63 -5.53
N ARG A 2 -5.51 -17.09 -4.66
CA ARG A 2 -6.33 -15.89 -4.92
C ARG A 2 -5.90 -14.77 -3.98
N ILE A 3 -5.36 -13.67 -4.50
CA ILE A 3 -4.93 -12.50 -3.73
C ILE A 3 -5.87 -11.32 -4.02
N TRP A 4 -6.39 -10.72 -2.95
CA TRP A 4 -7.14 -9.47 -3.00
C TRP A 4 -6.16 -8.30 -2.88
N TRP A 5 -6.03 -7.50 -3.93
CA TRP A 5 -5.33 -6.21 -3.87
C TRP A 5 -6.32 -5.11 -3.58
N GLN A 6 -6.14 -4.39 -2.47
CA GLN A 6 -7.01 -3.29 -2.06
C GLN A 6 -6.35 -1.94 -2.27
N SER A 7 -6.87 -1.16 -3.21
CA SER A 7 -6.56 0.28 -3.32
C SER A 7 -7.39 1.07 -2.31
N SER A 8 -6.83 2.17 -1.81
CA SER A 8 -7.55 3.10 -0.92
C SER A 8 -8.44 4.10 -1.65
N THR A 9 -8.49 4.05 -2.98
CA THR A 9 -9.29 4.93 -3.83
C THR A 9 -10.35 4.15 -4.59
N SER A 10 -11.33 4.85 -5.18
CA SER A 10 -12.33 4.30 -6.11
C SER A 10 -11.67 3.99 -7.46
N ILE A 11 -10.81 2.96 -7.47
CA ILE A 11 -9.91 2.62 -8.60
C ILE A 11 -10.65 2.34 -9.92
N HIS A 12 -11.97 2.16 -9.89
CA HIS A 12 -12.80 1.90 -11.06
C HIS A 12 -13.35 3.16 -11.71
N THR A 13 -13.05 4.35 -11.18
CA THR A 13 -13.42 5.62 -11.80
C THR A 13 -12.62 5.87 -13.08
N LYS A 14 -13.15 6.74 -13.94
CA LYS A 14 -12.52 7.07 -15.22
C LYS A 14 -11.15 7.74 -15.03
N GLU A 15 -11.01 8.55 -14.02
CA GLU A 15 -9.79 9.30 -13.69
C GLU A 15 -8.62 8.38 -13.32
N LEU A 16 -8.90 7.17 -12.83
CA LEU A 16 -7.90 6.19 -12.40
C LEU A 16 -7.72 5.03 -13.38
N THR A 17 -8.27 5.13 -14.59
CA THR A 17 -8.19 4.05 -15.59
C THR A 17 -6.75 3.72 -15.93
N ASP A 18 -5.91 4.71 -16.24
CA ASP A 18 -4.51 4.49 -16.63
C ASP A 18 -3.70 3.84 -15.49
N TYR A 19 -3.90 4.31 -14.26
CA TYR A 19 -3.30 3.69 -13.07
C TYR A 19 -3.75 2.25 -12.89
N ARG A 20 -5.06 1.98 -12.90
CA ARG A 20 -5.60 0.63 -12.72
C ARG A 20 -5.05 -0.34 -13.75
N GLU A 21 -5.02 0.05 -15.02
CA GLU A 21 -4.51 -0.79 -16.08
C GLU A 21 -3.01 -1.02 -15.97
N ALA A 22 -2.22 0.02 -15.68
CA ALA A 22 -0.79 -0.10 -15.49
C ALA A 22 -0.45 -0.97 -14.28
N LEU A 23 -1.12 -0.77 -13.14
CA LEU A 23 -0.98 -1.59 -11.95
C LEU A 23 -1.34 -3.05 -12.23
N THR A 24 -2.48 -3.29 -12.88
CA THR A 24 -2.93 -4.66 -13.19
C THR A 24 -1.94 -5.38 -14.10
N ARG A 25 -1.43 -4.73 -15.15
CA ARG A 25 -0.38 -5.29 -16.02
C ARG A 25 0.88 -5.60 -15.22
N HIS A 26 1.31 -4.67 -14.36
CA HIS A 26 2.50 -4.84 -13.54
C HIS A 26 2.35 -6.02 -12.57
N LEU A 27 1.29 -6.09 -11.79
CA LEU A 27 1.04 -7.19 -10.86
C LEU A 27 0.96 -8.55 -11.59
N ASN A 28 0.33 -8.59 -12.77
CA ASN A 28 0.28 -9.80 -13.59
C ASN A 28 1.66 -10.23 -14.12
N SER A 29 2.60 -9.31 -14.32
CA SER A 29 3.95 -9.63 -14.78
C SER A 29 4.86 -10.19 -13.68
N VAL A 30 4.57 -9.87 -12.39
CA VAL A 30 5.41 -10.26 -11.26
C VAL A 30 4.81 -11.35 -10.37
N LYS A 31 3.50 -11.62 -10.48
CA LYS A 31 2.84 -12.68 -9.71
C LYS A 31 3.37 -14.07 -10.05
N ARG A 32 3.13 -15.04 -9.18
CA ARG A 32 3.34 -16.46 -9.50
C ARG A 32 2.39 -16.91 -10.60
N SER A 33 2.75 -17.93 -11.33
CA SER A 33 1.93 -18.49 -12.42
C SER A 33 0.57 -19.03 -11.94
N ASP A 34 0.51 -19.54 -10.70
CA ASP A 34 -0.69 -20.09 -10.06
C ASP A 34 -1.49 -19.05 -9.24
N THR A 35 -1.07 -17.79 -9.22
CA THR A 35 -1.76 -16.72 -8.51
C THR A 35 -2.71 -15.95 -9.43
N VAL A 36 -3.91 -15.68 -8.92
CA VAL A 36 -4.88 -14.74 -9.48
C VAL A 36 -4.96 -13.52 -8.56
N VAL A 37 -4.74 -12.34 -9.10
CA VAL A 37 -4.81 -11.08 -8.36
C VAL A 37 -6.07 -10.33 -8.78
N SER A 38 -6.94 -10.01 -7.82
CA SER A 38 -8.11 -9.16 -8.03
C SER A 38 -7.81 -7.76 -7.50
N VAL A 39 -7.78 -6.77 -8.39
CA VAL A 39 -7.52 -5.37 -8.03
C VAL A 39 -8.85 -4.70 -7.70
N ASN A 40 -8.99 -4.26 -6.46
CA ASN A 40 -10.21 -3.69 -5.91
C ASN A 40 -9.95 -2.30 -5.32
N GLY A 41 -11.01 -1.50 -5.23
CA GLY A 41 -11.00 -0.18 -4.61
C GLY A 41 -12.14 -0.01 -3.62
N VAL A 42 -12.24 1.17 -3.04
CA VAL A 42 -13.42 1.58 -2.28
C VAL A 42 -14.58 1.91 -3.23
N GLU A 43 -15.81 1.90 -2.73
CA GLU A 43 -16.98 2.10 -3.60
C GLU A 43 -17.13 3.54 -4.05
N GLU A 44 -16.96 4.48 -3.12
CA GLU A 44 -17.11 5.91 -3.37
C GLU A 44 -15.90 6.67 -2.83
N GLY A 45 -15.54 7.74 -3.48
CA GLY A 45 -14.47 8.63 -3.05
C GLY A 45 -13.90 9.41 -4.24
N SER A 46 -13.83 10.74 -4.11
CA SER A 46 -13.05 11.55 -5.03
C SER A 46 -11.59 11.53 -4.62
N LEU A 47 -10.69 11.65 -5.58
CA LEU A 47 -9.26 11.72 -5.33
C LEU A 47 -8.89 12.86 -4.36
N ASP A 48 -9.48 14.04 -4.54
CA ASP A 48 -9.23 15.22 -3.73
C ASP A 48 -9.65 15.06 -2.28
N LEU A 49 -10.87 14.56 -2.04
CA LEU A 49 -11.36 14.37 -0.66
C LEU A 49 -10.56 13.31 0.08
N HIS A 50 -10.13 12.26 -0.61
CA HIS A 50 -9.40 11.17 0.00
C HIS A 50 -8.02 11.59 0.51
N PHE A 51 -7.25 12.32 -0.30
CA PHE A 51 -5.86 12.66 0.05
C PHE A 51 -5.71 14.01 0.74
N ASN A 52 -6.58 14.96 0.47
CA ASN A 52 -6.48 16.30 1.05
C ASN A 52 -7.22 16.45 2.38
N SER A 53 -8.24 15.62 2.65
CA SER A 53 -9.05 15.73 3.88
C SER A 53 -8.66 14.70 4.93
N THR A 54 -9.17 13.47 4.84
CA THR A 54 -8.80 12.41 5.80
C THR A 54 -8.88 11.04 5.15
N VAL A 55 -7.78 10.31 5.17
CA VAL A 55 -7.75 8.88 4.80
C VAL A 55 -8.55 8.04 5.80
N ALA A 56 -8.56 8.45 7.09
CA ALA A 56 -9.21 7.71 8.15
C ALA A 56 -10.71 7.53 7.92
N LEU A 57 -11.44 8.59 7.55
CA LEU A 57 -12.89 8.50 7.33
C LEU A 57 -13.23 7.53 6.20
N ASN A 58 -12.49 7.58 5.10
CA ASN A 58 -12.71 6.67 3.98
C ASN A 58 -12.36 5.21 4.32
N SER A 59 -11.36 5.01 5.20
CA SER A 59 -10.95 3.66 5.62
C SER A 59 -12.04 2.95 6.42
N PHE A 60 -12.83 3.66 7.20
CA PHE A 60 -13.85 3.13 8.09
C PHE A 60 -15.30 3.36 7.62
N ALA A 61 -15.49 4.06 6.51
CA ALA A 61 -16.82 4.25 5.95
C ALA A 61 -17.42 2.94 5.42
N PRO A 62 -18.76 2.81 5.35
CA PRO A 62 -19.39 1.73 4.62
C PRO A 62 -18.94 1.70 3.15
N GLY A 63 -18.48 0.55 2.67
CA GLY A 63 -17.84 0.43 1.36
C GLY A 63 -16.40 0.96 1.30
N GLY A 64 -15.83 1.41 2.42
CA GLY A 64 -14.44 1.83 2.56
C GLY A 64 -13.46 0.66 2.68
N VAL A 65 -12.20 0.96 2.98
CA VAL A 65 -11.13 -0.05 2.97
C VAL A 65 -11.44 -1.22 3.92
N LEU A 66 -11.80 -0.95 5.18
CA LEU A 66 -12.06 -2.02 6.16
C LEU A 66 -13.21 -2.95 5.72
N ASP A 67 -14.27 -2.38 5.19
CA ASP A 67 -15.42 -3.16 4.69
C ASP A 67 -15.00 -4.09 3.54
N LYS A 68 -14.16 -3.60 2.62
CA LYS A 68 -13.60 -4.40 1.53
C LYS A 68 -12.66 -5.51 1.99
N LEU A 69 -11.88 -5.27 3.04
CA LEU A 69 -11.01 -6.30 3.62
C LEU A 69 -11.84 -7.42 4.29
N ILE A 70 -12.93 -7.08 4.96
CA ILE A 70 -13.89 -8.05 5.51
C ILE A 70 -14.57 -8.83 4.37
N GLN A 71 -14.91 -8.16 3.27
CA GLN A 71 -15.47 -8.81 2.08
C GLN A 71 -14.49 -9.85 1.51
N ALA A 72 -13.20 -9.53 1.40
CA ALA A 72 -12.17 -10.47 0.92
C ALA A 72 -12.10 -11.77 1.75
N ASP A 73 -12.20 -11.66 3.10
CA ASP A 73 -12.23 -12.81 4.01
C ASP A 73 -13.47 -13.70 3.74
N ARG A 74 -14.63 -13.08 3.55
CA ARG A 74 -15.89 -13.79 3.27
C ARG A 74 -15.91 -14.48 1.92
N GLU A 75 -15.29 -13.88 0.91
CA GLU A 75 -15.21 -14.43 -0.44
C GLU A 75 -14.14 -15.53 -0.58
N GLY A 76 -13.41 -15.86 0.51
CA GLY A 76 -12.47 -16.96 0.56
C GLY A 76 -11.21 -16.70 -0.27
N TYR A 77 -10.67 -15.49 -0.23
CA TYR A 77 -9.33 -15.22 -0.76
C TYR A 77 -8.26 -15.87 0.12
N ASP A 78 -7.08 -16.06 -0.40
CA ASP A 78 -5.95 -16.68 0.31
C ASP A 78 -5.10 -15.65 1.07
N GLY A 79 -5.12 -14.40 0.64
CA GLY A 79 -4.40 -13.29 1.26
C GLY A 79 -4.84 -11.94 0.74
N VAL A 80 -4.49 -10.89 1.48
CA VAL A 80 -4.86 -9.50 1.18
C VAL A 80 -3.63 -8.62 1.15
N ALA A 81 -3.48 -7.84 0.08
CA ALA A 81 -2.47 -6.80 -0.11
C ALA A 81 -3.13 -5.42 -0.02
N VAL A 82 -2.82 -4.64 1.01
CA VAL A 82 -3.29 -3.24 1.14
C VAL A 82 -2.37 -2.33 0.37
N GLY A 83 -2.75 -1.99 -0.87
CA GLY A 83 -1.93 -1.28 -1.86
C GLY A 83 -1.90 0.24 -1.69
N CYS A 84 -1.80 0.73 -0.45
CA CYS A 84 -1.65 2.14 -0.12
C CYS A 84 -0.56 2.33 0.93
N PHE A 85 0.36 3.27 0.72
CA PHE A 85 1.49 3.49 1.63
C PHE A 85 1.09 4.08 3.01
N LEU A 86 -0.18 4.38 3.21
CA LEU A 86 -0.75 4.74 4.53
C LEU A 86 -1.15 3.51 5.36
N ASP A 87 -1.12 2.31 4.79
CA ASP A 87 -1.59 1.06 5.42
C ASP A 87 -2.98 1.21 6.07
N PRO A 88 -3.98 1.76 5.36
CA PRO A 88 -5.28 2.07 5.96
C PRO A 88 -5.98 0.79 6.42
N ALA A 89 -6.56 0.83 7.62
CA ALA A 89 -7.32 -0.26 8.24
C ALA A 89 -6.55 -1.58 8.43
N LEU A 90 -5.21 -1.57 8.30
CA LEU A 90 -4.38 -2.78 8.37
C LEU A 90 -4.47 -3.47 9.73
N GLN A 91 -4.40 -2.70 10.83
CA GLN A 91 -4.42 -3.28 12.19
C GLN A 91 -5.83 -3.75 12.57
N GLU A 92 -6.84 -2.96 12.22
CA GLU A 92 -8.24 -3.26 12.48
C GLU A 92 -8.69 -4.51 11.72
N ALA A 93 -8.26 -4.64 10.47
CA ALA A 93 -8.53 -5.85 9.70
C ALA A 93 -7.81 -7.08 10.29
N ARG A 94 -6.59 -6.92 10.81
CA ARG A 94 -5.88 -8.01 11.51
C ARG A 94 -6.61 -8.51 12.73
N GLU A 95 -7.35 -7.66 13.42
CA GLU A 95 -8.20 -8.06 14.53
C GLU A 95 -9.43 -8.85 14.05
N LEU A 96 -10.07 -8.42 12.98
CA LEU A 96 -11.38 -8.89 12.53
C LEU A 96 -11.34 -10.12 11.62
N ILE A 97 -10.38 -10.24 10.72
CA ILE A 97 -10.32 -11.30 9.71
C ILE A 97 -9.20 -12.30 9.96
N ASN A 98 -9.28 -13.48 9.31
CA ASN A 98 -8.29 -14.54 9.51
C ASN A 98 -7.20 -14.56 8.43
N LEU A 99 -7.48 -14.02 7.26
CA LEU A 99 -6.55 -14.02 6.13
C LEU A 99 -5.22 -13.33 6.48
N PRO A 100 -4.09 -13.82 5.98
CA PRO A 100 -2.86 -13.04 5.95
C PRO A 100 -3.09 -11.69 5.25
N ILE A 101 -2.66 -10.61 5.90
CA ILE A 101 -2.78 -9.25 5.37
C ILE A 101 -1.42 -8.59 5.44
N SER A 102 -0.97 -8.07 4.31
CA SER A 102 0.26 -7.28 4.17
C SER A 102 -0.08 -5.83 3.80
N GLY A 103 0.60 -4.88 4.43
CA GLY A 103 0.49 -3.46 4.14
C GLY A 103 1.65 -2.97 3.27
N LEU A 104 1.41 -1.99 2.42
CA LEU A 104 2.42 -1.49 1.49
C LEU A 104 3.58 -0.80 2.22
N ALA A 105 3.28 0.08 3.19
CA ALA A 105 4.32 0.74 3.97
C ALA A 105 5.05 -0.26 4.87
N GLU A 106 4.32 -1.04 5.69
CA GLU A 106 4.94 -2.02 6.59
C GLU A 106 5.90 -2.93 5.84
N THR A 107 5.45 -3.54 4.75
CA THR A 107 6.25 -4.45 3.93
C THR A 107 7.48 -3.76 3.35
N SER A 108 7.28 -2.59 2.75
CA SER A 108 8.37 -1.87 2.07
C SER A 108 9.43 -1.36 3.03
N LEU A 109 9.03 -0.83 4.18
CA LEU A 109 9.95 -0.30 5.21
C LEU A 109 10.82 -1.41 5.80
N HIS A 110 10.23 -2.56 6.16
CA HIS A 110 10.99 -3.67 6.72
C HIS A 110 11.92 -4.31 5.68
N MET A 111 11.47 -4.45 4.43
CA MET A 111 12.32 -4.98 3.37
C MET A 111 13.44 -4.02 2.97
N ALA A 112 13.22 -2.72 3.00
CA ALA A 112 14.29 -1.73 2.78
C ALA A 112 15.43 -1.89 3.79
N CYS A 113 15.11 -2.22 5.05
CA CYS A 113 16.10 -2.51 6.08
C CYS A 113 16.95 -3.76 5.81
N MET A 114 16.48 -4.68 4.96
CA MET A 114 17.24 -5.87 4.55
C MET A 114 18.14 -5.59 3.34
N MET A 115 17.88 -4.52 2.60
CA MET A 115 18.55 -4.21 1.32
C MET A 115 19.58 -3.08 1.43
N GLY A 116 19.53 -2.28 2.49
CA GLY A 116 20.51 -1.22 2.75
C GLY A 116 20.58 -0.84 4.22
N SER A 117 21.59 -0.10 4.58
CA SER A 117 21.79 0.40 5.95
C SER A 117 20.76 1.50 6.28
N ARG A 118 20.50 2.39 5.33
CA ARG A 118 19.56 3.50 5.49
C ARG A 118 18.62 3.61 4.29
N PHE A 119 17.37 3.89 4.56
CA PHE A 119 16.37 4.09 3.52
C PHE A 119 15.69 5.45 3.62
N SER A 120 15.05 5.85 2.54
CA SER A 120 14.09 6.95 2.51
C SER A 120 13.01 6.64 1.47
N GLY A 121 12.12 7.59 1.23
CA GLY A 121 11.13 7.50 0.18
C GLY A 121 10.77 8.84 -0.42
N VAL A 122 10.05 8.78 -1.52
CA VAL A 122 9.54 9.95 -2.23
C VAL A 122 8.02 9.88 -2.24
N ALA A 123 7.39 10.81 -1.53
CA ALA A 123 5.95 11.07 -1.53
C ALA A 123 5.56 12.00 -2.69
N PHE A 124 4.29 12.02 -3.08
CA PHE A 124 3.84 12.97 -4.10
C PHE A 124 3.67 14.40 -3.55
N CYS A 125 3.30 14.57 -2.28
CA CYS A 125 3.15 15.90 -1.65
C CYS A 125 3.74 15.94 -0.23
N ASP A 126 3.96 17.16 0.30
CA ASP A 126 4.59 17.40 1.59
C ASP A 126 3.80 16.80 2.76
N LYS A 127 2.46 16.91 2.71
CA LYS A 127 1.58 16.32 3.73
C LYS A 127 1.81 14.81 3.85
N GLN A 128 1.97 14.12 2.72
CA GLN A 128 2.20 12.68 2.70
C GLN A 128 3.62 12.33 3.19
N ALA A 129 4.63 13.11 2.84
CA ALA A 129 6.00 12.92 3.32
C ALA A 129 6.05 12.94 4.85
N GLN A 130 5.45 13.96 5.49
CA GLN A 130 5.36 14.05 6.94
C GLN A 130 4.57 12.89 7.57
N TYR A 131 3.51 12.44 6.90
CA TYR A 131 2.72 11.30 7.38
C TYR A 131 3.54 10.01 7.32
N TYR A 132 4.34 9.82 6.27
CA TYR A 132 5.21 8.65 6.12
C TYR A 132 6.33 8.63 7.17
N ASP A 133 6.88 9.77 7.55
CA ASP A 133 7.82 9.86 8.68
C ASP A 133 7.14 9.44 10.00
N ALA A 134 5.85 9.73 10.17
CA ALA A 134 5.09 9.24 11.33
C ALA A 134 4.86 7.72 11.27
N ILE A 135 4.65 7.14 10.08
CA ILE A 135 4.56 5.69 9.90
C ILE A 135 5.90 5.01 10.20
N VAL A 136 7.02 5.59 9.79
CA VAL A 136 8.37 5.10 10.15
C VAL A 136 8.52 5.01 11.67
N ARG A 137 8.12 6.06 12.40
CA ARG A 137 8.13 6.06 13.88
C ARG A 137 7.20 4.98 14.45
N LYS A 138 6.01 4.82 13.89
CA LYS A 138 5.05 3.78 14.31
C LYS A 138 5.67 2.37 14.25
N TYR A 139 6.54 2.12 13.27
CA TYR A 139 7.23 0.83 13.11
C TYR A 139 8.59 0.76 13.83
N GLY A 140 9.03 1.82 14.51
CA GLY A 140 10.29 1.85 15.26
C GLY A 140 11.54 1.85 14.37
N LEU A 141 11.46 2.43 13.18
CA LEU A 141 12.52 2.36 12.15
C LEU A 141 13.26 3.69 11.95
N GLU A 142 13.09 4.68 12.85
CA GLU A 142 13.67 6.02 12.72
C GLU A 142 15.19 6.00 12.60
N SER A 143 15.87 5.11 13.32
CA SER A 143 17.33 4.98 13.27
C SER A 143 17.86 4.53 11.90
N ARG A 144 16.99 3.94 11.09
CA ARG A 144 17.28 3.44 9.73
C ARG A 144 16.81 4.39 8.64
N ALA A 145 15.99 5.38 8.97
CA ALA A 145 15.36 6.26 8.00
C ALA A 145 16.09 7.58 7.82
N VAL A 146 16.11 8.07 6.59
CA VAL A 146 16.29 9.47 6.23
C VAL A 146 14.89 10.04 6.01
N PRO A 147 14.57 11.28 6.44
CA PRO A 147 13.26 11.88 6.22
C PRO A 147 12.80 11.80 4.76
N PHE A 148 11.52 11.54 4.55
CA PHE A 148 10.96 11.39 3.21
C PHE A 148 10.98 12.71 2.44
N ALA A 149 11.31 12.64 1.16
CA ALA A 149 11.20 13.77 0.24
C ALA A 149 9.81 13.82 -0.42
N SER A 150 9.48 14.97 -1.00
CA SER A 150 8.21 15.22 -1.69
C SER A 150 8.46 15.69 -3.12
N LEU A 151 7.62 15.21 -4.05
CA LEU A 151 7.59 15.73 -5.43
C LEU A 151 7.00 17.14 -5.50
N GLY A 152 6.24 17.57 -4.49
CA GLY A 152 5.58 18.87 -4.45
C GLY A 152 4.40 18.99 -5.42
N ILE A 153 3.74 17.88 -5.75
CA ILE A 153 2.61 17.81 -6.69
C ILE A 153 1.38 17.22 -6.02
N ASP A 154 0.22 17.39 -6.64
CA ASP A 154 -1.02 16.74 -6.21
C ASP A 154 -1.24 15.39 -6.91
N LEU A 155 -2.29 14.67 -6.52
CA LEU A 155 -2.58 13.36 -7.09
C LEU A 155 -3.09 13.44 -8.54
N GLU A 156 -3.72 14.54 -8.95
CA GLU A 156 -4.13 14.76 -10.34
C GLU A 156 -2.91 14.88 -11.25
N GLU A 157 -1.88 15.60 -10.79
CA GLU A 157 -0.61 15.71 -11.52
C GLU A 157 0.11 14.35 -11.58
N VAL A 158 0.04 13.53 -10.53
CA VAL A 158 0.54 12.15 -10.58
C VAL A 158 -0.18 11.36 -11.67
N GLN A 159 -1.51 11.50 -11.83
CA GLN A 159 -2.24 10.80 -12.90
C GLN A 159 -1.77 11.23 -14.29
N LYS A 160 -1.45 12.52 -14.51
CA LYS A 160 -0.86 13.01 -15.76
C LYS A 160 0.49 12.36 -16.08
N GLY A 161 1.21 11.86 -15.08
CA GLY A 161 2.45 11.10 -15.23
C GLY A 161 2.29 9.77 -15.97
N PHE A 162 1.08 9.20 -16.05
CA PHE A 162 0.85 7.99 -16.84
C PHE A 162 0.92 8.24 -18.36
N SER A 163 0.54 9.43 -18.81
CA SER A 163 0.69 9.85 -20.21
C SER A 163 2.03 10.56 -20.49
N ASP A 164 2.59 11.24 -19.49
CA ASP A 164 3.86 11.97 -19.61
C ASP A 164 4.74 11.69 -18.38
N PRO A 165 5.53 10.59 -18.40
CA PRO A 165 6.39 10.20 -17.27
C PRO A 165 7.41 11.28 -16.88
N GLY A 166 7.78 12.16 -17.80
CA GLY A 166 8.74 13.24 -17.53
C GLY A 166 8.31 14.16 -16.40
N LYS A 167 6.98 14.36 -16.24
CA LYS A 167 6.40 15.14 -15.12
C LYS A 167 6.73 14.58 -13.74
N ILE A 168 6.90 13.27 -13.65
CA ILE A 168 7.26 12.58 -12.41
C ILE A 168 8.76 12.38 -12.32
N MET A 169 9.40 11.90 -13.39
CA MET A 169 10.80 11.48 -13.36
C MET A 169 11.77 12.62 -13.12
N GLY A 170 11.49 13.82 -13.61
CA GLY A 170 12.32 15.01 -13.36
C GLY A 170 12.35 15.40 -11.86
N PRO A 171 11.20 15.71 -11.25
CA PRO A 171 11.10 15.94 -9.81
C PRO A 171 11.60 14.78 -8.95
N PHE A 172 11.32 13.52 -9.34
CA PHE A 172 11.80 12.33 -8.64
C PHE A 172 13.33 12.31 -8.58
N ARG A 173 14.00 12.49 -9.70
CA ARG A 173 15.47 12.56 -9.76
C ARG A 173 16.02 13.68 -8.88
N LYS A 174 15.36 14.84 -8.80
CA LYS A 174 15.78 15.95 -7.91
C LYS A 174 15.71 15.53 -6.45
N CYS A 175 14.63 14.85 -6.03
CA CYS A 175 14.50 14.31 -4.69
C CYS A 175 15.63 13.30 -4.39
N LEU A 176 15.94 12.42 -5.34
CA LEU A 176 16.99 11.40 -5.15
C LEU A 176 18.36 12.02 -4.90
N LYS A 177 18.75 13.07 -5.61
CA LYS A 177 20.01 13.79 -5.38
C LYS A 177 20.11 14.31 -3.94
N GLN A 178 19.03 14.86 -3.40
CA GLN A 178 18.97 15.35 -2.02
C GLN A 178 19.08 14.20 -1.01
N LEU A 179 18.36 13.11 -1.25
CA LEU A 179 18.34 11.94 -0.38
C LEU A 179 19.69 11.21 -0.36
N ALA A 180 20.39 11.13 -1.49
CA ALA A 180 21.75 10.59 -1.57
C ALA A 180 22.71 11.40 -0.71
N GLN A 181 22.66 12.74 -0.77
CA GLN A 181 23.46 13.63 0.08
C GLN A 181 23.14 13.46 1.58
N SER A 182 21.91 13.07 1.91
CA SER A 182 21.47 12.80 3.29
C SER A 182 21.82 11.38 3.76
N GLY A 183 22.48 10.57 2.91
CA GLY A 183 22.95 9.23 3.24
C GLY A 183 21.88 8.12 3.13
N ALA A 184 20.85 8.31 2.32
CA ALA A 184 19.98 7.22 1.93
C ALA A 184 20.72 6.28 0.96
N GLU A 185 20.37 5.00 0.97
CA GLU A 185 20.89 3.97 0.07
C GLU A 185 19.75 3.31 -0.72
N VAL A 186 18.58 3.18 -0.07
CA VAL A 186 17.38 2.53 -0.63
C VAL A 186 16.23 3.51 -0.67
N ILE A 187 15.57 3.61 -1.79
CA ILE A 187 14.45 4.53 -2.03
C ILE A 187 13.16 3.78 -2.30
N LEU A 188 12.12 4.23 -1.61
CA LEU A 188 10.75 3.79 -1.79
C LEU A 188 9.97 4.86 -2.58
N PRO A 189 9.48 4.57 -3.80
CA PRO A 189 8.49 5.43 -4.44
C PRO A 189 7.17 5.33 -3.67
N ALA A 190 7.02 6.13 -2.59
CA ALA A 190 6.06 5.94 -1.51
C ALA A 190 4.59 6.29 -1.86
N CYS A 191 4.18 5.89 -3.05
CA CYS A 191 2.81 5.94 -3.55
C CYS A 191 2.65 4.86 -4.61
N GLY A 192 1.60 4.06 -4.56
CA GLY A 192 1.37 3.00 -5.55
C GLY A 192 1.33 3.52 -7.00
N CYS A 193 0.78 4.72 -7.22
CA CYS A 193 0.78 5.37 -8.54
C CYS A 193 2.19 5.78 -8.97
N VAL A 194 2.93 6.49 -8.12
CA VAL A 194 4.32 6.91 -8.40
C VAL A 194 5.20 5.69 -8.68
N ASN A 195 5.11 4.66 -7.83
CA ASN A 195 5.83 3.40 -8.04
C ASN A 195 5.52 2.80 -9.42
N THR A 196 4.24 2.74 -9.81
CA THR A 196 3.83 2.15 -11.10
C THR A 196 4.41 2.92 -12.28
N ILE A 197 4.54 4.25 -12.19
CA ILE A 197 5.20 5.08 -13.21
C ILE A 197 6.71 4.79 -13.25
N VAL A 198 7.38 4.78 -12.09
CA VAL A 198 8.83 4.56 -12.00
C VAL A 198 9.23 3.17 -12.54
N VAL A 199 8.51 2.11 -12.15
CA VAL A 199 8.84 0.75 -12.59
C VAL A 199 8.55 0.52 -14.07
N ARG A 200 7.57 1.23 -14.67
CA ARG A 200 7.32 1.20 -16.11
C ARG A 200 8.55 1.67 -16.91
N GLU A 201 9.31 2.61 -16.37
CA GLU A 201 10.56 3.10 -16.95
C GLU A 201 11.76 2.16 -16.69
N LYS A 202 11.51 0.98 -16.07
CA LYS A 202 12.51 -0.07 -15.74
C LYS A 202 13.70 0.45 -14.91
N ILE A 203 13.43 1.38 -14.01
CA ILE A 203 14.44 2.00 -13.16
C ILE A 203 14.56 1.21 -11.87
N THR A 204 15.69 0.58 -11.68
CA THR A 204 16.07 -0.14 -10.45
C THR A 204 17.15 0.59 -9.65
N GLU A 205 17.85 1.52 -10.29
CA GLU A 205 18.88 2.37 -9.68
C GLU A 205 18.85 3.76 -10.31
N MET A 206 19.01 4.81 -9.52
CA MET A 206 19.12 6.18 -9.99
C MET A 206 19.89 7.04 -8.98
N GLU A 207 20.81 7.90 -9.45
CA GLU A 207 21.67 8.76 -8.62
C GLU A 207 22.46 7.96 -7.57
N GLY A 208 22.85 6.72 -7.87
CA GLY A 208 23.55 5.81 -6.97
C GLY A 208 22.67 5.18 -5.87
N LEU A 209 21.37 5.33 -5.95
CA LEU A 209 20.39 4.81 -4.98
C LEU A 209 19.62 3.65 -5.56
N LEU A 210 19.44 2.57 -4.78
CA LEU A 210 18.57 1.45 -5.13
C LEU A 210 17.10 1.89 -5.07
N ILE A 211 16.33 1.63 -6.10
CA ILE A 211 14.90 1.94 -6.16
C ILE A 211 14.09 0.65 -6.00
N LEU A 212 13.29 0.56 -4.94
CA LEU A 212 12.44 -0.61 -4.70
C LEU A 212 11.11 -0.52 -5.47
N ASP A 213 10.76 -1.61 -6.10
CA ASP A 213 9.40 -1.82 -6.61
C ASP A 213 8.49 -2.28 -5.47
N ILE A 214 7.86 -1.32 -4.80
CA ILE A 214 7.05 -1.58 -3.60
C ILE A 214 5.74 -2.34 -3.91
N ASN A 215 5.18 -2.20 -5.13
CA ASN A 215 3.97 -2.92 -5.52
C ASN A 215 4.28 -4.41 -5.76
N ALA A 216 5.34 -4.71 -6.48
CA ALA A 216 5.79 -6.09 -6.66
C ALA A 216 6.16 -6.73 -5.32
N LEU A 217 6.87 -6.00 -4.48
CA LEU A 217 7.29 -6.45 -3.15
C LEU A 217 6.09 -6.79 -2.27
N LEU A 218 5.09 -5.92 -2.20
CA LEU A 218 3.86 -6.18 -1.44
C LEU A 218 3.18 -7.46 -1.93
N LEU A 219 3.04 -7.64 -3.25
CA LEU A 219 2.43 -8.85 -3.80
C LEU A 219 3.22 -10.10 -3.41
N LYS A 220 4.55 -10.08 -3.56
CA LYS A 220 5.41 -11.23 -3.24
C LYS A 220 5.38 -11.61 -1.76
N VAL A 221 5.39 -10.62 -0.88
CA VAL A 221 5.27 -10.89 0.56
C VAL A 221 3.87 -11.43 0.89
N THR A 222 2.82 -10.90 0.27
CA THR A 222 1.45 -11.42 0.48
C THR A 222 1.32 -12.86 -0.01
N GLU A 223 1.89 -13.21 -1.16
CA GLU A 223 1.96 -14.59 -1.68
C GLU A 223 2.69 -15.51 -0.68
N ALA A 224 3.86 -15.07 -0.18
CA ALA A 224 4.64 -15.85 0.78
C ALA A 224 3.90 -16.05 2.12
N MET A 225 3.24 -15.02 2.63
CA MET A 225 2.44 -15.10 3.86
C MET A 225 1.22 -16.01 3.70
N ALA A 226 0.59 -16.00 2.53
CA ALA A 226 -0.53 -16.90 2.21
C ALA A 226 -0.07 -18.36 2.11
N ASP A 227 1.08 -18.62 1.49
CA ASP A 227 1.68 -19.97 1.46
C ASP A 227 2.07 -20.44 2.87
N PHE A 228 2.72 -19.59 3.64
CA PHE A 228 3.09 -19.92 5.01
C PHE A 228 1.87 -20.28 5.85
N TYR A 229 0.78 -19.51 5.72
CA TYR A 229 -0.48 -19.81 6.40
C TYR A 229 -1.09 -21.14 5.96
N LYS A 230 -1.10 -21.44 4.66
CA LYS A 230 -1.59 -22.74 4.14
C LYS A 230 -0.78 -23.92 4.65
N LEU A 231 0.53 -23.77 4.73
CA LEU A 231 1.44 -24.84 5.16
C LEU A 231 1.41 -25.09 6.67
N THR A 232 1.27 -24.03 7.48
CA THR A 232 1.48 -24.10 8.92
C THR A 232 0.24 -23.82 9.76
N GLY A 233 -0.81 -23.23 9.19
CA GLY A 233 -1.96 -22.69 9.91
C GLY A 233 -1.68 -21.41 10.69
N VAL A 234 -0.45 -20.88 10.62
CA VAL A 234 -0.01 -19.70 11.39
C VAL A 234 -0.11 -18.45 10.53
N SER A 235 -0.92 -17.47 10.95
CA SER A 235 -1.00 -16.15 10.30
C SER A 235 -0.52 -15.02 11.21
N ARG A 236 -1.00 -14.98 12.44
CA ARG A 236 -0.65 -13.94 13.42
C ARG A 236 -1.03 -14.38 14.84
N SER A 237 -0.51 -13.68 15.87
CA SER A 237 -0.97 -13.84 17.24
C SER A 237 -2.46 -13.50 17.36
N ARG A 238 -3.18 -14.28 18.14
CA ARG A 238 -4.59 -14.04 18.49
C ARG A 238 -4.75 -13.73 19.98
N THR A 239 -3.66 -13.32 20.62
CA THR A 239 -3.64 -12.83 22.00
C THR A 239 -3.43 -11.32 22.02
N LEU A 240 -3.89 -10.66 23.05
CA LEU A 240 -3.74 -9.21 23.26
C LEU A 240 -4.29 -8.38 22.08
N LEU A 241 -3.43 -7.59 21.42
CA LEU A 241 -3.84 -6.58 20.42
C LEU A 241 -4.74 -7.14 19.29
N TYR A 242 -4.46 -8.34 18.82
CA TYR A 242 -5.23 -8.94 17.72
C TYR A 242 -6.15 -10.08 18.21
N GLN A 243 -6.57 -10.04 19.48
CA GLN A 243 -7.59 -10.95 20.00
C GLN A 243 -8.90 -10.73 19.23
N LYS A 244 -9.35 -11.78 18.57
CA LYS A 244 -10.56 -11.68 17.72
C LYS A 244 -11.80 -11.50 18.61
N PRO A 245 -12.65 -10.49 18.34
CA PRO A 245 -13.94 -10.36 18.99
C PRO A 245 -14.85 -11.58 18.69
N THR A 246 -15.83 -11.83 19.55
CA THR A 246 -16.81 -12.89 19.29
C THR A 246 -17.59 -12.61 18.00
N ALA A 247 -18.07 -13.66 17.34
CA ALA A 247 -18.89 -13.52 16.12
C ALA A 247 -20.13 -12.65 16.36
N GLU A 248 -20.73 -12.73 17.55
CA GLU A 248 -21.86 -11.90 17.94
C GLU A 248 -21.48 -10.42 18.02
N ASN A 249 -20.36 -10.10 18.66
CA ASN A 249 -19.87 -8.72 18.77
C ASN A 249 -19.51 -8.16 17.40
N ILE A 250 -18.86 -8.93 16.52
CA ILE A 250 -18.56 -8.53 15.15
C ILE A 250 -19.85 -8.17 14.41
N LYS A 251 -20.84 -9.05 14.42
CA LYS A 251 -22.15 -8.78 13.77
C LYS A 251 -22.83 -7.52 14.32
N LYS A 252 -22.79 -7.32 15.63
CA LYS A 252 -23.37 -6.14 16.28
C LYS A 252 -22.66 -4.86 15.86
N ILE A 253 -21.32 -4.85 15.84
CA ILE A 253 -20.52 -3.70 15.42
C ILE A 253 -20.79 -3.36 13.95
N LEU A 254 -20.70 -4.33 13.05
CA LEU A 254 -20.95 -4.13 11.62
C LEU A 254 -22.34 -3.55 11.35
N LYS A 255 -23.35 -4.03 12.07
CA LYS A 255 -24.73 -3.50 11.97
C LYS A 255 -24.84 -2.06 12.49
N VAL A 256 -24.22 -1.74 13.64
CA VAL A 256 -24.24 -0.39 14.24
C VAL A 256 -23.59 0.63 13.30
N TYR A 257 -22.47 0.28 12.70
CA TYR A 257 -21.71 1.15 11.80
C TYR A 257 -22.15 1.01 10.32
N LYS A 258 -23.20 0.22 10.03
CA LYS A 258 -23.77 0.06 8.68
C LYS A 258 -22.78 -0.43 7.63
N PHE A 259 -21.83 -1.28 8.01
CA PHE A 259 -20.93 -1.90 7.05
C PHE A 259 -21.72 -2.77 6.04
N LYS A 260 -21.36 -2.69 4.76
CA LYS A 260 -22.04 -3.43 3.67
C LYS A 260 -21.71 -4.93 3.71
N SER A 261 -20.57 -5.27 4.28
CA SER A 261 -20.15 -6.65 4.54
C SER A 261 -20.73 -7.24 5.85
N ALA A 262 -21.75 -6.62 6.42
CA ALA A 262 -22.39 -7.08 7.65
C ALA A 262 -23.27 -8.35 7.43
#